data_a25b6f550567ccc915c2e1114b596d96
#
_entry.id   a25b6f550567ccc915c2e1114b596d96
#
_cell.length_a   1.000
_cell.length_b   1.000
_cell.length_c   1.000
_cell.angle_alpha   90.00
_cell.angle_beta   90.00
_cell.angle_gamma   90.00
#
_symmetry.space_group_name_H-M   'P 1'
#
loop_
_entity.id
_entity.type
_entity.pdbx_description
1 polymer ?
#
loop_
_entity_poly.entity_id
_entity_poly.type
_entity_poly.pdbx_seq_one_letter_code
_entity_poly.pdbx_strand_id
1 'polypeptide(L)'
;MLKVIKCLTFITFASIFSANAHYFSESHSKWVVNGVNIEGTFNVFELEATRVLKLPEIEKFLYEQNLSESEAFIKYLERRIQVISEDNRCSLSTPMSLISSKEGSINIAMKFQCIKPQSIKIINNAFFDIIPSHIHIARVYKEDSIILEKALFFNDQSINLEEKKSKEKNNNFLSSIFSFVKIGIEHILNGYDHLLFIAGLVLLLVSVRKLLIVITGFTLGHSVTLIFSTLGYATPNMMLVESLIGFTIFFLGLEYFLEKTKKFKEIFFY
;
A
#
# COMPACT_ATOMS: atom_id res chain seq x y z
N MET A 1 21.04 27.43 30.61
CA MET A 1 21.97 26.43 30.05
C MET A 1 21.44 24.98 30.12
N LEU A 2 21.09 24.47 31.30
CA LEU A 2 20.63 23.06 31.47
C LEU A 2 19.40 22.66 30.62
N LYS A 3 18.46 23.61 30.36
CA LYS A 3 17.25 23.37 29.53
C LYS A 3 17.56 23.29 28.03
N VAL A 4 18.54 24.05 27.56
CA VAL A 4 19.02 24.00 26.16
C VAL A 4 19.74 22.68 25.90
N ILE A 5 20.53 22.20 26.86
CA ILE A 5 21.24 20.92 26.80
C ILE A 5 20.25 19.76 26.77
N LYS A 6 19.19 19.78 27.59
CA LYS A 6 18.12 18.75 27.56
C LYS A 6 17.31 18.76 26.25
N CYS A 7 17.10 19.92 25.64
CA CYS A 7 16.45 20.03 24.35
C CYS A 7 17.36 19.51 23.22
N LEU A 8 18.66 19.84 23.27
CA LEU A 8 19.64 19.30 22.32
C LEU A 8 19.81 17.78 22.45
N THR A 9 19.88 17.24 23.67
CA THR A 9 19.97 15.79 23.87
C THR A 9 18.70 15.05 23.43
N PHE A 10 17.53 15.65 23.55
CA PHE A 10 16.29 15.07 23.03
C PHE A 10 16.25 15.11 21.50
N ILE A 11 16.71 16.19 20.87
CA ILE A 11 16.80 16.30 19.40
C ILE A 11 17.83 15.31 18.85
N THR A 12 18.98 15.16 19.51
CA THR A 12 19.99 14.17 19.09
C THR A 12 19.53 12.73 19.31
N PHE A 13 18.73 12.44 20.35
CA PHE A 13 18.17 11.12 20.58
C PHE A 13 17.04 10.79 19.58
N ALA A 14 16.23 11.77 19.20
CA ALA A 14 15.19 11.61 18.17
C ALA A 14 15.77 11.39 16.76
N SER A 15 16.97 11.90 16.48
CA SER A 15 17.65 11.70 15.18
C SER A 15 18.32 10.33 15.01
N ILE A 16 18.46 9.56 16.11
CA ILE A 16 19.03 8.19 16.07
C ILE A 16 17.98 7.15 15.66
N PHE A 17 16.70 7.44 15.87
CA PHE A 17 15.65 6.62 15.30
C PHE A 17 15.47 7.04 13.84
N SER A 18 16.07 6.28 12.92
CA SER A 18 15.67 6.30 11.51
C SER A 18 14.16 6.02 11.51
N ALA A 19 13.36 7.06 11.33
CA ALA A 19 11.94 6.90 11.06
C ALA A 19 11.86 6.16 9.73
N ASN A 20 11.77 4.85 9.76
CA ASN A 20 11.30 4.08 8.63
C ASN A 20 9.83 4.47 8.49
N ALA A 21 9.56 5.55 7.77
CA ALA A 21 8.23 5.87 7.33
C ALA A 21 7.73 4.62 6.62
N HIS A 22 6.67 4.01 7.14
CA HIS A 22 6.07 2.84 6.53
C HIS A 22 5.42 3.29 5.24
N TYR A 23 6.20 3.25 4.16
CA TYR A 23 5.68 3.43 2.83
C TYR A 23 4.61 2.35 2.58
N PHE A 24 3.40 2.80 2.28
CA PHE A 24 2.31 1.91 1.92
C PHE A 24 2.65 1.23 0.59
N SER A 25 2.97 -0.05 0.67
CA SER A 25 3.35 -0.83 -0.51
C SER A 25 2.12 -1.23 -1.27
N GLU A 26 2.02 -0.80 -2.52
CA GLU A 26 0.86 -1.02 -3.36
C GLU A 26 1.26 -1.37 -4.79
N SER A 27 0.51 -2.28 -5.41
CA SER A 27 0.60 -2.57 -6.83
C SER A 27 -0.77 -2.81 -7.44
N HIS A 28 -0.87 -2.66 -8.75
CA HIS A 28 -2.12 -2.81 -9.48
C HIS A 28 -1.96 -3.79 -10.64
N SER A 29 -3.04 -4.49 -10.99
CA SER A 29 -3.09 -5.21 -12.26
C SER A 29 -4.44 -5.04 -12.95
N LYS A 30 -4.35 -4.95 -14.28
CA LYS A 30 -5.51 -4.97 -15.18
C LYS A 30 -5.45 -6.26 -15.97
N TRP A 31 -6.53 -7.01 -15.97
CA TRP A 31 -6.65 -8.27 -16.67
C TRP A 31 -7.78 -8.22 -17.69
N VAL A 32 -7.53 -8.65 -18.92
CA VAL A 32 -8.53 -8.80 -19.97
C VAL A 32 -8.63 -10.25 -20.35
N VAL A 33 -9.82 -10.83 -20.22
CA VAL A 33 -10.06 -12.26 -20.46
C VAL A 33 -10.83 -12.42 -21.77
N ASN A 34 -10.13 -12.92 -22.79
CA ASN A 34 -10.68 -13.18 -24.13
C ASN A 34 -10.57 -14.68 -24.48
N GLY A 35 -11.52 -15.48 -23.99
CA GLY A 35 -11.50 -16.93 -24.17
C GLY A 35 -10.29 -17.57 -23.54
N VAL A 36 -9.44 -18.22 -24.35
CA VAL A 36 -8.20 -18.87 -23.90
C VAL A 36 -7.03 -17.90 -23.73
N ASN A 37 -7.14 -16.68 -24.25
CA ASN A 37 -6.10 -15.66 -24.16
C ASN A 37 -6.41 -14.71 -23.01
N ILE A 38 -5.43 -14.57 -22.11
CA ILE A 38 -5.55 -13.70 -20.94
C ILE A 38 -4.41 -12.70 -20.98
N GLU A 39 -4.76 -11.44 -21.14
CA GLU A 39 -3.80 -10.35 -21.16
C GLU A 39 -3.81 -9.62 -19.81
N GLY A 40 -2.63 -9.41 -19.25
CA GLY A 40 -2.43 -8.69 -18.00
C GLY A 40 -1.51 -7.49 -18.18
N THR A 41 -1.79 -6.41 -17.46
CA THR A 41 -0.85 -5.32 -17.26
C THR A 41 -0.62 -5.18 -15.77
N PHE A 42 0.63 -5.26 -15.33
CA PHE A 42 1.04 -5.07 -13.95
C PHE A 42 1.66 -3.69 -13.80
N ASN A 43 1.19 -2.93 -12.82
CA ASN A 43 1.68 -1.61 -12.48
C ASN A 43 2.20 -1.60 -11.04
N VAL A 44 3.38 -1.04 -10.85
CA VAL A 44 4.03 -0.91 -9.54
C VAL A 44 4.91 0.34 -9.50
N PHE A 45 5.08 0.93 -8.34
CA PHE A 45 6.03 2.02 -8.17
C PHE A 45 7.47 1.52 -8.26
N GLU A 46 8.34 2.33 -8.85
CA GLU A 46 9.76 2.03 -9.05
C GLU A 46 10.48 1.71 -7.72
N LEU A 47 10.08 2.37 -6.64
CA LEU A 47 10.60 2.09 -5.30
C LEU A 47 10.36 0.65 -4.86
N GLU A 48 9.20 0.07 -5.17
CA GLU A 48 8.90 -1.34 -4.86
C GLU A 48 9.74 -2.29 -5.69
N ALA A 49 9.91 -2.01 -6.98
CA ALA A 49 10.80 -2.79 -7.84
C ALA A 49 12.25 -2.75 -7.32
N THR A 50 12.73 -1.60 -6.88
CA THR A 50 14.06 -1.44 -6.28
C THR A 50 14.24 -2.29 -5.01
N ARG A 51 13.19 -2.46 -4.21
CA ARG A 51 13.23 -3.34 -3.02
C ARG A 51 13.42 -4.80 -3.41
N VAL A 52 12.73 -5.25 -4.47
CA VAL A 52 12.90 -6.60 -5.01
C VAL A 52 14.33 -6.82 -5.50
N LEU A 53 14.91 -5.85 -6.21
CA LEU A 53 16.25 -5.95 -6.77
C LEU A 53 17.35 -6.06 -5.69
N LYS A 54 17.09 -5.57 -4.47
CA LYS A 54 17.99 -5.69 -3.30
C LYS A 54 17.88 -7.04 -2.57
N LEU A 55 17.01 -7.95 -3.01
CA LEU A 55 16.96 -9.28 -2.41
C LEU A 55 18.22 -10.07 -2.74
N PRO A 56 18.84 -10.77 -1.77
CA PRO A 56 20.09 -11.54 -2.00
C PRO A 56 19.97 -12.54 -3.14
N GLU A 57 18.81 -13.18 -3.30
CA GLU A 57 18.53 -14.13 -4.37
C GLU A 57 18.49 -13.45 -5.74
N ILE A 58 17.99 -12.22 -5.83
CA ILE A 58 17.90 -11.45 -7.08
C ILE A 58 19.24 -10.81 -7.40
N GLU A 59 19.97 -10.27 -6.42
CA GLU A 59 21.33 -9.77 -6.61
C GLU A 59 22.25 -10.87 -7.13
N LYS A 60 22.18 -12.07 -6.55
CA LYS A 60 22.91 -13.24 -7.03
C LYS A 60 22.56 -13.58 -8.48
N PHE A 61 21.29 -13.53 -8.82
CA PHE A 61 20.78 -13.82 -10.15
C PHE A 61 21.24 -12.77 -11.19
N LEU A 62 21.23 -11.48 -10.82
CA LEU A 62 21.79 -10.38 -11.61
C LEU A 62 23.26 -10.65 -11.95
N TYR A 63 24.06 -11.01 -10.94
CA TYR A 63 25.49 -11.22 -11.09
C TYR A 63 25.82 -12.48 -11.90
N GLU A 64 25.19 -13.62 -11.59
CA GLU A 64 25.49 -14.91 -12.25
C GLU A 64 25.01 -14.97 -13.70
N GLN A 65 23.91 -14.31 -14.05
CA GLN A 65 23.34 -14.35 -15.40
C GLN A 65 23.57 -13.07 -16.21
N ASN A 66 24.30 -12.11 -15.66
CA ASN A 66 24.58 -10.82 -16.31
C ASN A 66 23.32 -10.14 -16.88
N LEU A 67 22.24 -10.13 -16.08
CA LEU A 67 20.96 -9.55 -16.45
C LEU A 67 20.92 -8.07 -16.14
N SER A 68 20.13 -7.31 -16.91
CA SER A 68 19.72 -5.97 -16.51
C SER A 68 18.74 -6.01 -15.32
N GLU A 69 18.63 -4.91 -14.58
CA GLU A 69 17.67 -4.79 -13.46
C GLU A 69 16.23 -5.05 -13.90
N SER A 70 15.85 -4.57 -15.09
CA SER A 70 14.52 -4.80 -15.67
C SER A 70 14.27 -6.26 -15.98
N GLU A 71 15.25 -6.98 -16.52
CA GLU A 71 15.12 -8.41 -16.80
C GLU A 71 15.03 -9.25 -15.52
N ALA A 72 15.81 -8.90 -14.50
CA ALA A 72 15.73 -9.57 -13.20
C ALA A 72 14.37 -9.36 -12.53
N PHE A 73 13.84 -8.14 -12.59
CA PHE A 73 12.51 -7.82 -12.06
C PHE A 73 11.40 -8.56 -12.82
N ILE A 74 11.47 -8.63 -14.15
CA ILE A 74 10.54 -9.42 -14.97
C ILE A 74 10.58 -10.90 -14.57
N LYS A 75 11.77 -11.49 -14.42
CA LYS A 75 11.91 -12.89 -13.98
C LYS A 75 11.37 -13.13 -12.56
N TYR A 76 11.49 -12.16 -11.68
CA TYR A 76 10.85 -12.23 -10.37
C TYR A 76 9.32 -12.32 -10.50
N LEU A 77 8.71 -11.48 -11.33
CA LEU A 77 7.26 -11.48 -11.55
C LEU A 77 6.77 -12.76 -12.24
N GLU A 78 7.52 -13.28 -13.22
CA GLU A 78 7.19 -14.55 -13.93
C GLU A 78 7.06 -15.76 -12.98
N ARG A 79 7.80 -15.74 -11.88
CA ARG A 79 7.72 -16.78 -10.84
C ARG A 79 6.57 -16.57 -9.87
N ARG A 80 6.11 -15.33 -9.69
CA ARG A 80 5.13 -14.94 -8.67
C ARG A 80 3.71 -14.75 -9.20
N ILE A 81 3.58 -14.50 -10.51
CA ILE A 81 2.28 -14.31 -11.16
C ILE A 81 1.97 -15.54 -12.00
N GLN A 82 0.83 -16.15 -11.75
CA GLN A 82 0.40 -17.36 -12.42
C GLN A 82 -1.06 -17.27 -12.82
N VAL A 83 -1.38 -17.83 -13.96
CA VAL A 83 -2.76 -18.04 -14.41
C VAL A 83 -3.00 -19.54 -14.52
N ILE A 84 -4.08 -20.02 -13.93
CA ILE A 84 -4.45 -21.44 -13.89
C ILE A 84 -5.85 -21.56 -14.48
N SER A 85 -6.06 -22.57 -15.30
CA SER A 85 -7.36 -22.95 -15.85
C SER A 85 -7.58 -24.45 -15.63
N GLU A 86 -8.67 -24.84 -14.96
CA GLU A 86 -8.97 -26.25 -14.62
C GLU A 86 -7.76 -27.01 -14.07
N ASP A 87 -7.10 -26.45 -13.06
CA ASP A 87 -5.89 -26.99 -12.41
C ASP A 87 -4.63 -27.06 -13.30
N ASN A 88 -4.70 -26.63 -14.56
CA ASN A 88 -3.56 -26.55 -15.45
C ASN A 88 -3.01 -25.11 -15.49
N ARG A 89 -1.69 -24.99 -15.34
CA ARG A 89 -1.02 -23.69 -15.49
C ARG A 89 -1.04 -23.25 -16.94
N CYS A 90 -1.55 -22.03 -17.19
CA CYS A 90 -1.49 -21.42 -18.52
C CYS A 90 -0.04 -21.02 -18.85
N SER A 91 0.36 -21.19 -20.09
CA SER A 91 1.69 -20.80 -20.55
C SER A 91 1.74 -19.31 -20.89
N LEU A 92 2.89 -18.69 -20.68
CA LEU A 92 3.17 -17.38 -21.26
C LEU A 92 3.26 -17.53 -22.79
N SER A 93 2.43 -16.81 -23.53
CA SER A 93 2.48 -16.79 -25.00
C SER A 93 3.64 -15.94 -25.53
N THR A 94 4.04 -14.94 -24.75
CA THR A 94 5.22 -14.09 -24.98
C THR A 94 5.89 -13.80 -23.64
N PRO A 95 7.22 -13.63 -23.58
CA PRO A 95 7.88 -13.17 -22.37
C PRO A 95 7.23 -11.89 -21.85
N MET A 96 7.18 -11.73 -20.53
CA MET A 96 6.73 -10.46 -19.95
C MET A 96 7.63 -9.33 -20.42
N SER A 97 7.06 -8.16 -20.67
CA SER A 97 7.80 -7.03 -21.23
C SER A 97 7.43 -5.70 -20.55
N LEU A 98 8.43 -4.83 -20.41
CA LEU A 98 8.23 -3.47 -19.95
C LEU A 98 7.51 -2.67 -21.05
N ILE A 99 6.35 -2.07 -20.74
CA ILE A 99 5.60 -1.24 -21.68
C ILE A 99 6.04 0.21 -21.59
N SER A 100 6.06 0.74 -20.37
CA SER A 100 6.42 2.14 -20.12
C SER A 100 6.81 2.35 -18.67
N SER A 101 7.65 3.33 -18.44
CA SER A 101 7.91 3.90 -17.12
C SER A 101 7.51 5.37 -17.18
N LYS A 102 6.47 5.77 -16.45
CA LYS A 102 6.04 7.17 -16.32
C LYS A 102 5.97 7.52 -14.85
N GLU A 103 6.57 8.66 -14.49
CA GLU A 103 6.45 9.29 -13.17
C GLU A 103 6.72 8.34 -11.99
N GLY A 104 7.79 7.51 -12.09
CA GLY A 104 8.18 6.59 -11.02
C GLY A 104 7.34 5.32 -10.93
N SER A 105 6.51 5.02 -11.93
CA SER A 105 5.75 3.77 -12.04
C SER A 105 6.21 2.91 -13.21
N ILE A 106 6.27 1.59 -12.99
CA ILE A 106 6.68 0.58 -13.95
C ILE A 106 5.45 -0.20 -14.41
N ASN A 107 5.24 -0.29 -15.74
CA ASN A 107 4.16 -1.05 -16.33
C ASN A 107 4.71 -2.23 -17.11
N ILE A 108 4.25 -3.45 -16.80
CA ILE A 108 4.70 -4.70 -17.42
C ILE A 108 3.51 -5.39 -18.08
N ALA A 109 3.67 -5.75 -19.35
CA ALA A 109 2.71 -6.55 -20.09
C ALA A 109 2.94 -8.03 -19.87
N MET A 110 1.85 -8.78 -19.76
CA MET A 110 1.82 -10.22 -19.61
C MET A 110 0.76 -10.82 -20.52
N LYS A 111 1.09 -11.87 -21.23
CA LYS A 111 0.13 -12.59 -22.08
C LYS A 111 0.19 -14.07 -21.79
N PHE A 112 -0.95 -14.62 -21.35
CA PHE A 112 -1.07 -16.03 -21.05
C PHE A 112 -2.01 -16.72 -22.04
N GLN A 113 -1.71 -17.96 -22.37
CA GLN A 113 -2.55 -18.83 -23.15
C GLN A 113 -2.93 -20.05 -22.34
N CYS A 114 -4.21 -20.25 -22.15
CA CYS A 114 -4.79 -21.38 -21.43
C CYS A 114 -5.30 -22.43 -22.41
N ILE A 115 -5.36 -23.68 -21.98
CA ILE A 115 -5.89 -24.80 -22.82
C ILE A 115 -7.41 -24.66 -22.94
N LYS A 116 -8.08 -24.24 -21.88
CA LYS A 116 -9.53 -24.05 -21.83
C LYS A 116 -9.90 -22.71 -21.20
N PRO A 117 -11.02 -22.08 -21.61
CA PRO A 117 -11.45 -20.79 -21.08
C PRO A 117 -12.34 -20.91 -19.84
N GLN A 118 -12.20 -21.98 -19.05
CA GLN A 118 -13.06 -22.28 -17.90
C GLN A 118 -12.24 -22.26 -16.62
N SER A 119 -12.89 -21.95 -15.49
CA SER A 119 -12.27 -21.98 -14.16
C SER A 119 -10.95 -21.21 -14.07
N ILE A 120 -10.95 -19.97 -14.55
CA ILE A 120 -9.72 -19.16 -14.55
C ILE A 120 -9.46 -18.65 -13.14
N LYS A 121 -8.27 -18.98 -12.63
CA LYS A 121 -7.72 -18.49 -11.38
C LYS A 121 -6.44 -17.72 -11.65
N ILE A 122 -6.38 -16.48 -11.22
CA ILE A 122 -5.19 -15.63 -11.30
C ILE A 122 -4.57 -15.60 -9.91
N ILE A 123 -3.30 -15.95 -9.78
CA ILE A 123 -2.53 -15.94 -8.54
C ILE A 123 -1.46 -14.87 -8.68
N ASN A 124 -1.37 -13.99 -7.69
CA ASN A 124 -0.31 -13.01 -7.58
C ASN A 124 0.32 -13.08 -6.19
N ASN A 125 1.52 -13.62 -6.13
CA ASN A 125 2.32 -13.73 -4.90
C ASN A 125 3.44 -12.68 -4.84
N ALA A 126 3.47 -11.73 -5.77
CA ALA A 126 4.51 -10.72 -5.82
C ALA A 126 4.41 -9.77 -4.61
N PHE A 127 5.56 -9.43 -4.04
CA PHE A 127 5.79 -8.52 -2.92
C PHE A 127 5.36 -9.02 -1.54
N PHE A 128 4.40 -9.93 -1.41
CA PHE A 128 3.87 -10.36 -0.11
C PHE A 128 4.90 -11.05 0.79
N ASP A 129 5.90 -11.69 0.22
CA ASP A 129 7.01 -12.31 0.94
C ASP A 129 8.04 -11.30 1.47
N ILE A 130 8.10 -10.13 0.83
CA ILE A 130 9.03 -9.05 1.20
C ILE A 130 8.34 -8.06 2.14
N ILE A 131 7.07 -7.75 1.84
CA ILE A 131 6.27 -6.75 2.51
C ILE A 131 4.91 -7.38 2.84
N PRO A 132 4.74 -7.98 4.03
CA PRO A 132 3.47 -8.62 4.42
C PRO A 132 2.26 -7.68 4.41
N SER A 133 2.49 -6.37 4.55
CA SER A 133 1.45 -5.33 4.48
C SER A 133 1.14 -4.86 3.06
N HIS A 134 1.79 -5.45 2.02
CA HIS A 134 1.53 -5.11 0.63
C HIS A 134 0.07 -5.36 0.25
N ILE A 135 -0.50 -4.44 -0.52
CA ILE A 135 -1.84 -4.59 -1.11
C ILE A 135 -1.71 -4.59 -2.61
N HIS A 136 -2.32 -5.59 -3.25
CA HIS A 136 -2.41 -5.65 -4.70
C HIS A 136 -3.86 -5.51 -5.15
N ILE A 137 -4.16 -4.49 -5.95
CA ILE A 137 -5.50 -4.26 -6.49
C ILE A 137 -5.56 -4.82 -7.91
N ALA A 138 -6.39 -5.84 -8.09
CA ALA A 138 -6.57 -6.48 -9.38
C ALA A 138 -7.97 -6.19 -9.95
N ARG A 139 -8.00 -5.73 -11.20
CA ARG A 139 -9.22 -5.46 -11.97
C ARG A 139 -9.31 -6.39 -13.16
N VAL A 140 -10.42 -7.08 -13.30
CA VAL A 140 -10.69 -7.95 -14.44
C VAL A 140 -11.75 -7.32 -15.33
N TYR A 141 -11.45 -7.27 -16.62
CA TYR A 141 -12.30 -6.68 -17.66
C TYR A 141 -12.78 -7.74 -18.63
N LYS A 142 -13.99 -7.58 -19.09
CA LYS A 142 -14.55 -8.30 -20.23
C LYS A 142 -15.30 -7.29 -21.10
N GLU A 143 -14.96 -7.20 -22.38
CA GLU A 143 -15.61 -6.27 -23.32
C GLU A 143 -15.67 -4.83 -22.75
N ASP A 144 -14.54 -4.30 -22.29
CA ASP A 144 -14.36 -2.95 -21.68
C ASP A 144 -15.13 -2.67 -20.38
N SER A 145 -15.87 -3.63 -19.84
CA SER A 145 -16.53 -3.51 -18.55
C SER A 145 -15.73 -4.20 -17.44
N ILE A 146 -15.67 -3.56 -16.25
CA ILE A 146 -15.08 -4.20 -15.06
C ILE A 146 -16.07 -5.27 -14.58
N ILE A 147 -15.66 -6.53 -14.67
CA ILE A 147 -16.44 -7.67 -14.17
C ILE A 147 -16.07 -8.06 -12.74
N LEU A 148 -14.85 -7.74 -12.31
CA LEU A 148 -14.35 -8.02 -10.97
C LEU A 148 -13.27 -7.03 -10.59
N GLU A 149 -13.35 -6.51 -9.38
CA GLU A 149 -12.27 -5.81 -8.68
C GLU A 149 -12.05 -6.46 -7.34
N LYS A 150 -10.79 -6.81 -7.02
CA LYS A 150 -10.43 -7.46 -5.77
C LYS A 150 -9.10 -6.93 -5.26
N ALA A 151 -9.05 -6.58 -3.98
CA ALA A 151 -7.81 -6.36 -3.26
C ALA A 151 -7.28 -7.69 -2.76
N LEU A 152 -6.01 -7.97 -3.05
CA LEU A 152 -5.27 -9.16 -2.60
C LEU A 152 -4.36 -8.75 -1.45
N PHE A 153 -4.22 -9.66 -0.48
CA PHE A 153 -3.46 -9.51 0.74
C PHE A 153 -2.59 -10.75 0.97
N PHE A 154 -1.69 -10.69 1.93
CA PHE A 154 -0.80 -11.80 2.29
C PHE A 154 -1.53 -13.15 2.44
N ASN A 155 -2.73 -13.15 3.02
CA ASN A 155 -3.54 -14.36 3.25
C ASN A 155 -4.54 -14.68 2.12
N ASP A 156 -4.67 -13.81 1.11
CA ASP A 156 -5.59 -14.00 -0.01
C ASP A 156 -4.98 -13.43 -1.30
N GLN A 157 -4.21 -14.24 -1.99
CA GLN A 157 -3.36 -13.88 -3.13
C GLN A 157 -3.94 -14.33 -4.47
N SER A 158 -5.22 -14.65 -4.56
CA SER A 158 -5.81 -15.19 -5.78
C SER A 158 -7.19 -14.62 -6.12
N ILE A 159 -7.50 -14.63 -7.41
CA ILE A 159 -8.78 -14.26 -7.99
C ILE A 159 -9.34 -15.46 -8.73
N ASN A 160 -10.57 -15.87 -8.38
CA ASN A 160 -11.30 -16.91 -9.08
C ASN A 160 -12.40 -16.27 -9.91
N LEU A 161 -12.38 -16.49 -11.23
CA LEU A 161 -13.37 -15.91 -12.14
C LEU A 161 -14.69 -16.70 -12.21
N GLU A 162 -14.70 -17.95 -11.77
CA GLU A 162 -15.91 -18.78 -11.73
C GLU A 162 -16.88 -18.47 -10.60
N GLU A 163 -16.39 -17.97 -9.48
CA GLU A 163 -17.23 -17.71 -8.30
C GLU A 163 -18.38 -16.70 -8.56
N LYS A 164 -18.35 -16.01 -9.68
CA LYS A 164 -19.41 -15.03 -10.03
C LYS A 164 -20.65 -15.60 -10.68
N LYS A 165 -20.65 -16.79 -11.27
CA LYS A 165 -21.87 -17.34 -11.87
C LYS A 165 -22.93 -17.81 -10.87
N SER A 166 -22.53 -18.08 -9.63
CA SER A 166 -23.43 -18.58 -8.57
C SER A 166 -23.71 -17.60 -7.42
N LYS A 167 -23.02 -16.43 -7.34
CA LYS A 167 -23.16 -15.49 -6.20
C LYS A 167 -23.60 -14.08 -6.59
N GLU A 168 -24.09 -13.86 -7.78
CA GLU A 168 -24.55 -12.54 -8.20
C GLU A 168 -25.82 -12.03 -7.49
N LYS A 169 -26.37 -12.80 -6.55
CA LYS A 169 -27.61 -12.43 -5.88
C LYS A 169 -27.56 -12.20 -4.38
N ASN A 170 -26.38 -12.39 -3.72
CA ASN A 170 -26.28 -12.10 -2.28
C ASN A 170 -24.85 -11.71 -1.81
N ASN A 171 -24.16 -10.86 -2.56
CA ASN A 171 -23.07 -10.11 -1.94
C ASN A 171 -23.74 -9.10 -1.02
N ASN A 172 -23.97 -9.51 0.22
CA ASN A 172 -24.47 -8.64 1.26
C ASN A 172 -23.56 -7.43 1.29
N PHE A 173 -24.09 -6.26 0.89
CA PHE A 173 -23.46 -4.94 1.06
C PHE A 173 -22.78 -4.83 2.44
N LEU A 174 -23.39 -5.46 3.45
CA LEU A 174 -22.86 -5.59 4.80
C LEU A 174 -21.53 -6.37 4.88
N SER A 175 -21.35 -7.45 4.11
CA SER A 175 -20.09 -8.23 4.16
C SER A 175 -18.92 -7.44 3.51
N SER A 176 -19.22 -6.66 2.46
CA SER A 176 -18.24 -5.77 1.86
C SER A 176 -17.85 -4.65 2.82
N ILE A 177 -18.84 -4.01 3.48
CA ILE A 177 -18.57 -2.99 4.51
C ILE A 177 -17.70 -3.59 5.63
N PHE A 178 -18.02 -4.79 6.12
CA PHE A 178 -17.26 -5.43 7.19
C PHE A 178 -15.80 -5.70 6.79
N SER A 179 -15.58 -6.10 5.55
CA SER A 179 -14.23 -6.29 4.99
C SER A 179 -13.46 -4.97 4.93
N PHE A 180 -14.08 -3.89 4.45
CA PHE A 180 -13.44 -2.57 4.42
C PHE A 180 -13.18 -2.01 5.81
N VAL A 181 -14.08 -2.20 6.76
CA VAL A 181 -13.87 -1.81 8.17
C VAL A 181 -12.69 -2.56 8.77
N LYS A 182 -12.59 -3.87 8.54
CA LYS A 182 -11.46 -4.68 9.00
C LYS A 182 -10.13 -4.16 8.44
N ILE A 183 -10.07 -3.94 7.12
CA ILE A 183 -8.89 -3.37 6.45
C ILE A 183 -8.53 -2.01 7.05
N GLY A 184 -9.52 -1.13 7.27
CA GLY A 184 -9.29 0.18 7.87
C GLY A 184 -8.75 0.09 9.29
N ILE A 185 -9.23 -0.84 10.12
CA ILE A 185 -8.70 -1.07 11.46
C ILE A 185 -7.25 -1.57 11.40
N GLU A 186 -6.97 -2.56 10.56
CA GLU A 186 -5.61 -3.10 10.37
C GLU A 186 -4.66 -2.00 9.87
N HIS A 187 -5.11 -1.15 8.96
CA HIS A 187 -4.34 -0.02 8.46
C HIS A 187 -3.96 0.98 9.58
N ILE A 188 -4.92 1.37 10.42
CA ILE A 188 -4.69 2.30 11.54
C ILE A 188 -3.75 1.67 12.58
N LEU A 189 -3.96 0.40 12.93
CA LEU A 189 -3.15 -0.28 13.94
C LEU A 189 -1.70 -0.55 13.48
N ASN A 190 -1.49 -0.75 12.18
CA ASN A 190 -0.16 -0.96 11.61
C ASN A 190 0.54 0.37 11.24
N GLY A 191 -0.19 1.49 11.18
CA GLY A 191 0.37 2.81 10.90
C GLY A 191 0.89 3.48 12.18
N TYR A 192 2.19 3.41 12.46
CA TYR A 192 2.80 4.07 13.62
C TYR A 192 2.53 5.57 13.65
N ASP A 193 2.47 6.22 12.50
CA ASP A 193 2.17 7.65 12.38
C ASP A 193 0.77 7.97 12.88
N HIS A 194 -0.23 7.15 12.55
CA HIS A 194 -1.60 7.29 13.05
C HIS A 194 -1.66 7.11 14.56
N LEU A 195 -0.97 6.10 15.09
CA LEU A 195 -0.93 5.83 16.53
C LEU A 195 -0.23 6.96 17.29
N LEU A 196 0.90 7.47 16.80
CA LEU A 196 1.62 8.59 17.39
C LEU A 196 0.83 9.88 17.33
N PHE A 197 0.14 10.16 16.22
CA PHE A 197 -0.73 11.32 16.06
C PHE A 197 -1.89 11.28 17.07
N ILE A 198 -2.60 10.14 17.17
CA ILE A 198 -3.69 9.96 18.13
C ILE A 198 -3.17 10.08 19.56
N ALA A 199 -2.04 9.47 19.88
CA ALA A 199 -1.42 9.57 21.20
C ALA A 199 -1.07 11.02 21.54
N GLY A 200 -0.50 11.79 20.60
CA GLY A 200 -0.24 13.23 20.75
C GLY A 200 -1.50 14.03 21.03
N LEU A 201 -2.59 13.77 20.29
CA LEU A 201 -3.88 14.42 20.52
C LEU A 201 -4.48 14.09 21.89
N VAL A 202 -4.41 12.82 22.33
CA VAL A 202 -4.90 12.39 23.65
C VAL A 202 -4.13 13.08 24.78
N LEU A 203 -2.82 13.24 24.62
CA LEU A 203 -1.98 13.93 25.62
C LEU A 203 -2.24 15.44 25.67
N LEU A 204 -2.57 16.07 24.54
CA LEU A 204 -2.81 17.49 24.43
C LEU A 204 -4.25 17.88 24.83
N LEU A 205 -5.24 17.08 24.43
CA LEU A 205 -6.65 17.39 24.61
C LEU A 205 -7.23 16.69 25.83
N VAL A 206 -7.47 17.46 26.90
CA VAL A 206 -8.08 16.96 28.15
C VAL A 206 -9.56 16.56 27.97
N SER A 207 -10.25 17.12 26.95
CA SER A 207 -11.69 16.90 26.72
C SER A 207 -11.95 15.88 25.61
N VAL A 208 -12.60 14.79 25.92
CA VAL A 208 -13.04 13.75 24.96
C VAL A 208 -13.88 14.35 23.81
N ARG A 209 -14.74 15.34 24.12
CA ARG A 209 -15.55 16.01 23.09
C ARG A 209 -14.68 16.74 22.06
N LYS A 210 -13.64 17.46 22.51
CA LYS A 210 -12.69 18.15 21.63
C LYS A 210 -11.90 17.13 20.80
N LEU A 211 -11.45 16.05 21.43
CA LEU A 211 -10.75 14.97 20.76
C LEU A 211 -11.58 14.36 19.62
N LEU A 212 -12.85 14.04 19.89
CA LEU A 212 -13.76 13.50 18.86
C LEU A 212 -13.98 14.47 17.70
N ILE A 213 -14.13 15.77 17.96
CA ILE A 213 -14.28 16.79 16.91
C ILE A 213 -13.05 16.84 16.02
N VAL A 214 -11.84 16.85 16.62
CA VAL A 214 -10.59 16.92 15.86
C VAL A 214 -10.38 15.65 15.03
N ILE A 215 -10.58 14.46 15.59
CA ILE A 215 -10.47 13.19 14.87
C ILE A 215 -11.48 13.12 13.72
N THR A 216 -12.73 13.52 13.96
CA THR A 216 -13.77 13.55 12.91
C THR A 216 -13.38 14.50 11.78
N GLY A 217 -12.93 15.73 12.11
CA GLY A 217 -12.47 16.69 11.12
C GLY A 217 -11.29 16.17 10.30
N PHE A 218 -10.31 15.53 10.94
CA PHE A 218 -9.18 14.90 10.26
C PHE A 218 -9.63 13.78 9.32
N THR A 219 -10.51 12.89 9.79
CA THR A 219 -11.03 11.77 8.99
C THR A 219 -11.81 12.25 7.78
N LEU A 220 -12.64 13.28 7.93
CA LEU A 220 -13.39 13.87 6.82
C LEU A 220 -12.45 14.50 5.78
N GLY A 221 -11.45 15.28 6.22
CA GLY A 221 -10.45 15.88 5.34
C GLY A 221 -9.66 14.81 4.57
N HIS A 222 -9.21 13.78 5.26
CA HIS A 222 -8.52 12.65 4.64
C HIS A 222 -9.39 11.92 3.62
N SER A 223 -10.66 11.66 3.94
CA SER A 223 -11.60 11.00 3.02
C SER A 223 -11.81 11.81 1.74
N VAL A 224 -11.93 13.14 1.85
CA VAL A 224 -12.06 14.03 0.69
C VAL A 224 -10.80 13.96 -0.20
N THR A 225 -9.61 14.06 0.40
CA THR A 225 -8.34 13.97 -0.38
C THR A 225 -8.17 12.61 -1.04
N LEU A 226 -8.55 11.53 -0.37
CA LEU A 226 -8.53 10.18 -0.91
C LEU A 226 -9.46 10.04 -2.13
N ILE A 227 -10.69 10.59 -2.07
CA ILE A 227 -11.62 10.60 -3.21
C ILE A 227 -11.00 11.33 -4.40
N PHE A 228 -10.42 12.52 -4.20
CA PHE A 228 -9.77 13.25 -5.29
C PHE A 228 -8.59 12.49 -5.90
N SER A 229 -7.81 11.79 -5.08
CA SER A 229 -6.70 10.95 -5.55
C SER A 229 -7.21 9.74 -6.35
N THR A 230 -8.23 9.02 -5.86
CA THR A 230 -8.79 7.84 -6.55
C THR A 230 -9.49 8.18 -7.86
N LEU A 231 -10.07 9.38 -7.97
CA LEU A 231 -10.65 9.90 -9.22
C LEU A 231 -9.59 10.42 -10.21
N GLY A 232 -8.31 10.42 -9.84
CA GLY A 232 -7.23 10.87 -10.70
C GLY A 232 -7.10 12.40 -10.82
N TYR A 233 -7.84 13.17 -10.01
CA TYR A 233 -7.72 14.63 -9.99
C TYR A 233 -6.48 15.14 -9.25
N ALA A 234 -5.87 14.31 -8.41
CA ALA A 234 -4.65 14.64 -7.69
C ALA A 234 -3.73 13.43 -7.65
N THR A 235 -2.46 13.64 -7.98
CA THR A 235 -1.38 12.66 -7.82
C THR A 235 -0.46 13.15 -6.70
N PRO A 236 -0.74 12.78 -5.43
CA PRO A 236 0.04 13.27 -4.31
C PRO A 236 1.47 12.70 -4.37
N ASN A 237 2.46 13.56 -4.16
CA ASN A 237 3.82 13.11 -3.93
C ASN A 237 3.91 12.49 -2.53
N MET A 238 4.04 11.16 -2.44
CA MET A 238 4.01 10.41 -1.18
C MET A 238 5.09 10.89 -0.20
N MET A 239 6.30 11.17 -0.68
CA MET A 239 7.38 11.67 0.19
C MET A 239 7.01 13.00 0.86
N LEU A 240 6.32 13.87 0.14
CA LEU A 240 5.88 15.16 0.66
C LEU A 240 4.75 14.97 1.68
N VAL A 241 3.79 14.08 1.41
CA VAL A 241 2.68 13.76 2.32
C VAL A 241 3.20 13.19 3.64
N GLU A 242 4.10 12.20 3.58
CA GLU A 242 4.72 11.59 4.77
C GLU A 242 5.52 12.61 5.59
N SER A 243 6.28 13.48 4.91
CA SER A 243 7.01 14.56 5.58
C SER A 243 6.08 15.53 6.32
N LEU A 244 4.94 15.87 5.72
CA LEU A 244 3.93 16.74 6.35
C LEU A 244 3.25 16.07 7.55
N ILE A 245 2.97 14.76 7.47
CA ILE A 245 2.44 13.99 8.59
C ILE A 245 3.45 13.99 9.76
N GLY A 246 4.71 13.67 9.49
CA GLY A 246 5.77 13.72 10.49
C GLY A 246 5.91 15.12 11.13
N PHE A 247 5.79 16.17 10.33
CA PHE A 247 5.81 17.56 10.80
C PHE A 247 4.63 17.88 11.73
N THR A 248 3.43 17.42 11.42
CA THR A 248 2.24 17.61 12.28
C THR A 248 2.40 16.92 13.63
N ILE A 249 2.95 15.69 13.66
CA ILE A 249 3.24 14.95 14.89
C ILE A 249 4.28 15.69 15.74
N PHE A 250 5.35 16.19 15.10
CA PHE A 250 6.36 17.00 15.76
C PHE A 250 5.74 18.26 16.40
N PHE A 251 4.85 18.95 15.69
CA PHE A 251 4.18 20.17 16.17
C PHE A 251 3.30 19.88 17.40
N LEU A 252 2.55 18.77 17.39
CA LEU A 252 1.75 18.33 18.54
C LEU A 252 2.63 18.06 19.76
N GLY A 253 3.76 17.39 19.57
CA GLY A 253 4.72 17.13 20.65
C GLY A 253 5.32 18.43 21.22
N LEU A 254 5.65 19.38 20.36
CA LEU A 254 6.17 20.68 20.75
C LEU A 254 5.13 21.48 21.55
N GLU A 255 3.88 21.52 21.11
CA GLU A 255 2.78 22.22 21.78
C GLU A 255 2.52 21.64 23.16
N TYR A 256 2.45 20.31 23.28
CA TYR A 256 2.35 19.62 24.58
C TYR A 256 3.49 20.02 25.54
N PHE A 257 4.72 20.05 25.04
CA PHE A 257 5.88 20.45 25.86
C PHE A 257 5.81 21.90 26.31
N LEU A 258 5.38 22.81 25.46
CA LEU A 258 5.25 24.22 25.75
C LEU A 258 4.13 24.49 26.77
N GLU A 259 2.99 23.82 26.67
CA GLU A 259 1.91 23.93 27.66
C GLU A 259 2.34 23.41 29.03
N LYS A 260 3.01 22.27 29.07
CA LYS A 260 3.52 21.70 30.32
C LYS A 260 4.55 22.62 30.99
N THR A 261 5.39 23.29 30.20
CA THR A 261 6.37 24.24 30.74
C THR A 261 5.72 25.55 31.25
N LYS A 262 4.62 26.03 30.64
CA LYS A 262 3.83 27.17 31.14
C LYS A 262 3.17 26.83 32.47
N LYS A 263 2.46 25.71 32.58
CA LYS A 263 1.87 25.24 33.84
C LYS A 263 2.90 25.07 34.96
N PHE A 264 4.08 24.56 34.65
CA PHE A 264 5.17 24.39 35.61
C PHE A 264 5.70 25.74 36.12
N LYS A 265 5.76 26.77 35.25
CA LYS A 265 6.14 28.13 35.67
C LYS A 265 5.09 28.78 36.57
N GLU A 266 3.81 28.61 36.28
CA GLU A 266 2.72 29.14 37.09
C GLU A 266 2.65 28.51 38.48
N ILE A 267 3.03 27.25 38.67
CA ILE A 267 3.02 26.55 39.96
C ILE A 267 4.25 26.91 40.82
N PHE A 268 5.39 27.24 40.23
CA PHE A 268 6.64 27.47 40.95
C PHE A 268 7.07 28.94 41.09
N PHE A 269 6.35 29.85 40.47
CA PHE A 269 6.66 31.30 40.53
C PHE A 269 5.51 32.18 41.07
N TYR A 270 4.54 31.56 41.69
CA TYR A 270 3.56 32.15 42.62
C TYR A 270 3.71 31.43 43.96
#